data_c900fe0040d604b9c9ab57667b3bed47
#
_entry.id   c900fe0040d604b9c9ab57667b3bed47
#
_cell.length_a   1.000
_cell.length_b   1.000
_cell.length_c   1.000
_cell.angle_alpha   90.00
_cell.angle_beta   90.00
_cell.angle_gamma   90.00
#
_symmetry.space_group_name_H-M   'P 1'
#
loop_
_entity.id
_entity.type
_entity.pdbx_description
1 polymer ?
#
loop_
_entity_poly.entity_id
_entity_poly.type
_entity_poly.pdbx_seq_one_letter_code
_entity_poly.pdbx_strand_id
1 'polypeptide(L)'
;MHAMRNKILSGKGILIFILFIAFFVRTVSIAVFMYKNNISIHESGIAAYPQIDDSQLYYHSAINLSEGKGYSFTISDTFQYPLESEAFKPSPIPNTYYNNHYPPLYSFFLSLFYRLFGTGILIYAVPQIILGTLCCYFIYVIAKEAFSSKIGLLASFLLSVYPPIVWWTAYIRSENLFIPLQLLTIIFLIRAVKKNLDVKNTVLSGFFLALSFLCRNVILYLPIFIVVYFVIIFFRTNKKRLFYGISAFLLSFYLSLIPWGYRNYTLYDKFFITTVEDWDAFYMCNNVLAANAPFVELFEQTYSPNNKYGVDISMPTTEKEKACKSFVKRHPLKYVKLCFKRFFAYWGPTTKKPSFIKKAIDTFIYIIVFPMAFWGFYRSKWWLGAGVGFKPIPALLISVILYYTILHSLVSVDDALIYRYPIIPLVCIFSSYGYYAYFTEFGRINKNPENT
;
A
#
# COMPACT_ATOMS: atom_id res chain seq x y z
N MET A 1 -26.58 35.49 6.44
CA MET A 1 -25.27 35.42 5.79
C MET A 1 -24.08 35.24 6.75
N HIS A 2 -23.97 36.00 7.86
CA HIS A 2 -22.83 35.84 8.82
C HIS A 2 -22.77 34.48 9.51
N ALA A 3 -23.91 33.89 9.91
CA ALA A 3 -23.95 32.55 10.52
C ALA A 3 -23.61 31.42 9.54
N MET A 4 -23.92 31.58 8.25
CA MET A 4 -23.52 30.64 7.19
C MET A 4 -22.00 30.74 6.89
N ARG A 5 -21.43 31.95 6.91
CA ARG A 5 -19.99 32.21 6.73
C ARG A 5 -19.15 31.60 7.88
N ASN A 6 -19.64 31.65 9.13
CA ASN A 6 -18.99 31.03 10.28
C ASN A 6 -19.07 29.49 10.28
N LYS A 7 -20.13 28.89 9.68
CA LYS A 7 -20.23 27.42 9.50
C LYS A 7 -19.30 26.88 8.42
N ILE A 8 -19.07 27.63 7.34
CA ILE A 8 -18.14 27.23 6.25
C ILE A 8 -16.68 27.27 6.74
N LEU A 9 -16.35 28.19 7.64
CA LEU A 9 -15.01 28.29 8.25
C LEU A 9 -14.80 27.37 9.45
N SER A 10 -15.78 26.56 9.83
CA SER A 10 -15.58 25.52 10.85
C SER A 10 -14.64 24.41 10.31
N GLY A 11 -13.81 23.83 11.16
CA GLY A 11 -12.93 22.73 10.75
C GLY A 11 -13.67 21.57 10.07
N LYS A 12 -14.96 21.36 10.37
CA LYS A 12 -15.84 20.39 9.68
C LYS A 12 -16.17 20.82 8.25
N GLY A 13 -16.50 22.08 8.02
CA GLY A 13 -16.78 22.62 6.69
C GLY A 13 -15.57 22.54 5.77
N ILE A 14 -14.38 22.87 6.29
CA ILE A 14 -13.11 22.71 5.54
C ILE A 14 -12.86 21.25 5.16
N LEU A 15 -13.09 20.31 6.08
CA LEU A 15 -12.93 18.88 5.79
C LEU A 15 -13.89 18.42 4.69
N ILE A 16 -15.17 18.79 4.76
CA ILE A 16 -16.14 18.45 3.71
C ILE A 16 -15.69 18.99 2.35
N PHE A 17 -15.20 20.22 2.31
CA PHE A 17 -14.68 20.82 1.07
C PHE A 17 -13.46 20.06 0.53
N ILE A 18 -12.53 19.64 1.40
CA ILE A 18 -11.39 18.81 1.00
C ILE A 18 -11.84 17.46 0.44
N LEU A 19 -12.83 16.81 1.07
CA LEU A 19 -13.37 15.53 0.58
C LEU A 19 -14.09 15.70 -0.76
N PHE A 20 -14.76 16.83 -0.99
CA PHE A 20 -15.34 17.18 -2.29
C PHE A 20 -14.23 17.34 -3.36
N ILE A 21 -13.14 18.05 -3.04
CA ILE A 21 -11.97 18.14 -3.94
C ILE A 21 -11.42 16.75 -4.23
N ALA A 22 -11.25 15.90 -3.20
CA ALA A 22 -10.74 14.54 -3.36
C ALA A 22 -11.58 13.69 -4.31
N PHE A 23 -12.91 13.77 -4.20
CA PHE A 23 -13.85 13.09 -5.07
C PHE A 23 -13.79 13.66 -6.49
N PHE A 24 -13.85 14.98 -6.64
CA PHE A 24 -13.88 15.66 -7.94
C PHE A 24 -12.61 15.39 -8.76
N VAL A 25 -11.42 15.54 -8.15
CA VAL A 25 -10.14 15.35 -8.85
C VAL A 25 -9.98 13.90 -9.32
N ARG A 26 -10.46 12.91 -8.55
CA ARG A 26 -10.46 11.49 -8.96
C ARG A 26 -11.44 11.22 -10.09
N THR A 27 -12.63 11.84 -10.05
CA THR A 27 -13.60 11.76 -11.15
C THR A 27 -13.03 12.33 -12.45
N VAL A 28 -12.39 13.49 -12.37
CA VAL A 28 -11.69 14.09 -13.52
C VAL A 28 -10.56 13.20 -14.00
N SER A 29 -9.79 12.58 -13.10
CA SER A 29 -8.72 11.64 -13.47
C SER A 29 -9.25 10.46 -14.29
N ILE A 30 -10.41 9.90 -13.93
CA ILE A 30 -11.06 8.82 -14.68
C ILE A 30 -11.55 9.30 -16.04
N ALA A 31 -12.18 10.48 -16.12
CA ALA A 31 -12.60 11.06 -17.40
C ALA A 31 -11.41 11.29 -18.33
N VAL A 32 -10.29 11.81 -17.82
CA VAL A 32 -9.04 11.98 -18.59
C VAL A 32 -8.46 10.63 -19.02
N PHE A 33 -8.52 9.62 -18.16
CA PHE A 33 -8.06 8.26 -18.49
C PHE A 33 -8.91 7.67 -19.62
N MET A 34 -10.23 7.79 -19.56
CA MET A 34 -11.15 7.33 -20.61
C MET A 34 -10.87 8.03 -21.92
N TYR A 35 -10.75 9.36 -21.90
CA TYR A 35 -10.46 10.16 -23.11
C TYR A 35 -9.14 9.75 -23.76
N LYS A 36 -8.06 9.62 -22.98
CA LYS A 36 -6.72 9.25 -23.50
C LYS A 36 -6.66 7.86 -24.12
N ASN A 37 -7.49 6.95 -23.67
CA ASN A 37 -7.51 5.55 -24.13
C ASN A 37 -8.68 5.26 -25.07
N ASN A 38 -9.44 6.28 -25.49
CA ASN A 38 -10.63 6.17 -26.35
C ASN A 38 -11.68 5.20 -25.80
N ILE A 39 -11.86 5.17 -24.48
CA ILE A 39 -12.79 4.24 -23.80
C ILE A 39 -14.17 4.90 -23.73
N SER A 40 -15.19 4.23 -24.25
CA SER A 40 -16.59 4.64 -24.09
C SER A 40 -17.14 4.24 -22.73
N ILE A 41 -18.11 5.03 -22.20
CA ILE A 41 -18.83 4.71 -20.94
C ILE A 41 -19.57 3.37 -21.04
N HIS A 42 -20.05 3.02 -22.24
CA HIS A 42 -20.79 1.80 -22.51
C HIS A 42 -19.89 0.59 -22.85
N GLU A 43 -18.60 0.81 -22.94
CA GLU A 43 -17.67 -0.25 -23.29
C GLU A 43 -17.49 -1.20 -22.12
N SER A 44 -17.81 -2.46 -22.34
CA SER A 44 -17.60 -3.55 -21.39
C SER A 44 -16.51 -4.47 -21.93
N GLY A 45 -15.65 -4.94 -21.03
CA GLY A 45 -14.61 -5.89 -21.41
C GLY A 45 -13.20 -5.35 -21.29
N ILE A 46 -12.24 -6.24 -21.41
CA ILE A 46 -10.82 -5.98 -21.14
C ILE A 46 -10.14 -5.17 -22.24
N ALA A 47 -10.73 -5.15 -23.44
CA ALA A 47 -10.23 -4.35 -24.56
C ALA A 47 -10.22 -2.84 -24.26
N ALA A 48 -11.07 -2.40 -23.33
CA ALA A 48 -11.12 -1.03 -22.82
C ALA A 48 -9.95 -0.67 -21.89
N TYR A 49 -9.13 -1.65 -21.45
CA TYR A 49 -8.06 -1.39 -20.51
C TYR A 49 -6.70 -1.48 -21.23
N PRO A 50 -5.87 -0.43 -21.17
CA PRO A 50 -4.49 -0.56 -21.59
C PRO A 50 -3.86 -1.68 -20.79
N GLN A 51 -3.47 -2.69 -21.49
CA GLN A 51 -2.98 -3.97 -21.01
C GLN A 51 -1.82 -3.76 -20.06
N ILE A 52 -2.01 -4.05 -18.80
CA ILE A 52 -0.92 -4.20 -17.87
C ILE A 52 -1.30 -5.32 -16.91
N ASP A 53 -0.68 -6.47 -17.13
CA ASP A 53 -0.32 -7.49 -16.16
C ASP A 53 -1.37 -7.81 -15.06
N ASP A 54 -1.24 -7.16 -13.91
CA ASP A 54 -2.06 -7.42 -12.73
C ASP A 54 -3.55 -7.10 -12.93
N SER A 55 -3.87 -6.05 -13.69
CA SER A 55 -5.26 -5.62 -13.92
C SER A 55 -6.11 -6.68 -14.61
N GLN A 56 -5.51 -7.43 -15.54
CA GLN A 56 -6.17 -8.52 -16.25
C GLN A 56 -6.54 -9.65 -15.30
N LEU A 57 -5.59 -10.11 -14.47
CA LEU A 57 -5.85 -11.18 -13.50
C LEU A 57 -6.91 -10.80 -12.48
N TYR A 58 -6.88 -9.56 -11.98
CA TYR A 58 -7.92 -9.07 -11.06
C TYR A 58 -9.29 -9.00 -11.74
N TYR A 59 -9.35 -8.50 -12.97
CA TYR A 59 -10.57 -8.35 -13.75
C TYR A 59 -11.21 -9.72 -14.07
N HIS A 60 -10.46 -10.63 -14.69
CA HIS A 60 -10.97 -11.96 -15.05
C HIS A 60 -11.36 -12.78 -13.82
N SER A 61 -10.57 -12.71 -12.74
CA SER A 61 -10.93 -13.39 -11.50
C SER A 61 -12.19 -12.82 -10.87
N ALA A 62 -12.42 -11.51 -11.00
CA ALA A 62 -13.66 -10.89 -10.51
C ALA A 62 -14.88 -11.29 -11.33
N ILE A 63 -14.74 -11.42 -12.65
CA ILE A 63 -15.81 -11.94 -13.52
C ILE A 63 -16.16 -13.38 -13.13
N ASN A 64 -15.17 -14.27 -13.07
CA ASN A 64 -15.41 -15.67 -12.74
C ASN A 64 -16.06 -15.81 -11.34
N LEU A 65 -15.63 -15.02 -10.36
CA LEU A 65 -16.30 -14.95 -9.06
C LEU A 65 -17.76 -14.49 -9.17
N SER A 66 -18.04 -13.46 -9.99
CA SER A 66 -19.39 -12.93 -10.16
C SER A 66 -20.34 -13.95 -10.83
N GLU A 67 -19.79 -14.82 -11.67
CA GLU A 67 -20.48 -15.91 -12.37
C GLU A 67 -20.55 -17.22 -11.56
N GLY A 68 -19.97 -17.26 -10.36
CA GLY A 68 -19.97 -18.47 -9.51
C GLY A 68 -18.91 -19.53 -9.88
N LYS A 69 -17.95 -19.20 -10.76
CA LYS A 69 -16.85 -20.10 -11.18
C LYS A 69 -15.68 -20.16 -10.16
N GLY A 70 -15.85 -19.56 -8.97
CA GLY A 70 -14.83 -19.50 -7.93
C GLY A 70 -13.70 -18.51 -8.23
N TYR A 71 -12.67 -18.49 -7.37
CA TYR A 71 -11.50 -17.62 -7.56
C TYR A 71 -10.56 -18.23 -8.62
N SER A 72 -10.90 -17.99 -9.86
CA SER A 72 -10.28 -18.50 -11.06
C SER A 72 -10.32 -17.44 -12.17
N PHE A 73 -9.62 -17.66 -13.27
CA PHE A 73 -9.69 -16.84 -14.47
C PHE A 73 -9.78 -17.72 -15.72
N THR A 74 -10.45 -17.20 -16.74
CA THR A 74 -10.59 -17.90 -18.03
C THR A 74 -9.61 -17.27 -19.02
N ILE A 75 -8.88 -18.12 -19.77
CA ILE A 75 -7.96 -17.69 -20.82
C ILE A 75 -8.77 -17.16 -22.00
N SER A 76 -8.38 -16.01 -22.51
CA SER A 76 -8.85 -15.47 -23.79
C SER A 76 -7.64 -15.26 -24.72
N ASP A 77 -7.89 -15.09 -26.02
CA ASP A 77 -6.83 -14.85 -27.01
C ASP A 77 -5.97 -13.61 -26.71
N THR A 78 -6.48 -12.72 -25.86
CA THR A 78 -5.79 -11.50 -25.42
C THR A 78 -5.04 -11.66 -24.09
N PHE A 79 -5.10 -12.85 -23.47
CA PHE A 79 -4.51 -13.11 -22.16
C PHE A 79 -3.05 -13.55 -22.30
N GLN A 80 -2.12 -12.67 -21.96
CA GLN A 80 -0.67 -12.88 -22.07
C GLN A 80 -0.03 -13.09 -20.70
N TYR A 81 -0.35 -14.18 -20.02
CA TYR A 81 0.32 -14.55 -18.77
C TYR A 81 0.98 -15.93 -18.92
N PRO A 82 2.20 -16.14 -18.43
CA PRO A 82 2.84 -17.45 -18.48
C PRO A 82 2.06 -18.43 -17.61
N LEU A 83 1.35 -19.37 -18.25
CA LEU A 83 0.52 -20.38 -17.57
C LEU A 83 1.33 -21.51 -16.91
N GLU A 84 2.63 -21.54 -17.17
CA GLU A 84 3.57 -22.54 -16.63
C GLU A 84 3.87 -22.33 -15.13
N SER A 85 3.34 -21.26 -14.53
CA SER A 85 3.52 -20.99 -13.12
C SER A 85 2.73 -21.96 -12.23
N GLU A 86 3.35 -22.42 -11.15
CA GLU A 86 2.70 -23.24 -10.10
C GLU A 86 1.51 -22.52 -9.43
N ALA A 87 1.38 -21.19 -9.59
CA ALA A 87 0.26 -20.40 -9.09
C ALA A 87 -1.06 -20.67 -9.83
N PHE A 88 -1.00 -21.28 -11.02
CA PHE A 88 -2.16 -21.50 -11.87
C PHE A 88 -2.45 -22.99 -12.02
N LYS A 89 -3.38 -23.53 -11.25
CA LYS A 89 -3.86 -24.90 -11.43
C LYS A 89 -5.07 -24.94 -12.36
N PRO A 90 -5.12 -25.90 -13.33
CA PRO A 90 -6.31 -26.12 -14.15
C PRO A 90 -7.55 -26.36 -13.27
N SER A 91 -8.67 -25.74 -13.65
CA SER A 91 -9.97 -26.00 -13.04
C SER A 91 -10.74 -27.04 -13.85
N PRO A 92 -11.81 -27.65 -13.31
CA PRO A 92 -12.70 -28.52 -14.07
C PRO A 92 -13.43 -27.82 -15.24
N ILE A 93 -13.46 -26.48 -15.24
CA ILE A 93 -14.10 -25.68 -16.27
C ILE A 93 -13.10 -25.50 -17.43
N PRO A 94 -13.45 -25.76 -18.69
CA PRO A 94 -12.55 -25.60 -19.82
C PRO A 94 -11.91 -24.22 -19.90
N ASN A 95 -10.64 -24.17 -20.28
CA ASN A 95 -9.84 -22.93 -20.41
C ASN A 95 -9.81 -22.04 -19.16
N THR A 96 -10.05 -22.60 -17.98
CA THR A 96 -10.12 -21.89 -16.71
C THR A 96 -9.09 -22.40 -15.71
N TYR A 97 -8.42 -21.49 -15.02
CA TYR A 97 -7.37 -21.80 -14.05
C TYR A 97 -7.67 -21.16 -12.71
N TYR A 98 -7.43 -21.89 -11.62
CA TYR A 98 -7.48 -21.33 -10.27
C TYR A 98 -6.35 -20.31 -10.10
N ASN A 99 -6.71 -19.13 -9.57
CA ASN A 99 -5.73 -18.08 -9.32
C ASN A 99 -5.15 -18.21 -7.90
N ASN A 100 -3.83 -18.28 -7.79
CA ASN A 100 -3.08 -18.13 -6.54
C ASN A 100 -1.82 -17.26 -6.71
N HIS A 101 -1.81 -16.44 -7.77
CA HIS A 101 -0.77 -15.45 -8.02
C HIS A 101 -0.98 -14.19 -7.16
N TYR A 102 -2.24 -13.78 -6.98
CA TYR A 102 -2.63 -12.66 -6.12
C TYR A 102 -3.55 -13.09 -4.99
N PRO A 103 -3.56 -12.38 -3.85
CA PRO A 103 -4.58 -12.58 -2.81
C PRO A 103 -5.99 -12.23 -3.32
N PRO A 104 -7.05 -12.86 -2.78
CA PRO A 104 -8.38 -12.88 -3.40
C PRO A 104 -9.25 -11.64 -3.16
N LEU A 105 -9.00 -10.85 -2.10
CA LEU A 105 -10.00 -9.91 -1.59
C LEU A 105 -10.33 -8.79 -2.58
N TYR A 106 -9.36 -8.32 -3.36
CA TYR A 106 -9.64 -7.26 -4.32
C TYR A 106 -10.52 -7.74 -5.48
N SER A 107 -10.25 -8.92 -6.04
CA SER A 107 -11.13 -9.53 -7.05
C SER A 107 -12.52 -9.86 -6.48
N PHE A 108 -12.59 -10.33 -5.22
CA PHE A 108 -13.85 -10.54 -4.53
C PHE A 108 -14.63 -9.21 -4.37
N PHE A 109 -13.95 -8.13 -3.96
CA PHE A 109 -14.55 -6.81 -3.88
C PHE A 109 -15.13 -6.36 -5.22
N LEU A 110 -14.40 -6.48 -6.33
CA LEU A 110 -14.88 -6.14 -7.66
C LEU A 110 -16.05 -7.02 -8.09
N SER A 111 -16.01 -8.33 -7.80
CA SER A 111 -17.05 -9.27 -8.20
C SER A 111 -18.43 -8.94 -7.63
N LEU A 112 -18.49 -8.31 -6.44
CA LEU A 112 -19.77 -7.86 -5.85
C LEU A 112 -20.44 -6.80 -6.74
N PHE A 113 -19.65 -5.86 -7.26
CA PHE A 113 -20.17 -4.83 -8.16
C PHE A 113 -20.48 -5.39 -9.54
N TYR A 114 -19.62 -6.26 -10.07
CA TYR A 114 -19.83 -6.88 -11.39
C TYR A 114 -21.07 -7.76 -11.42
N ARG A 115 -21.38 -8.46 -10.34
CA ARG A 115 -22.59 -9.28 -10.21
C ARG A 115 -23.86 -8.43 -10.21
N LEU A 116 -23.82 -7.23 -9.65
CA LEU A 116 -25.00 -6.35 -9.50
C LEU A 116 -25.21 -5.43 -10.70
N PHE A 117 -24.12 -4.94 -11.31
CA PHE A 117 -24.16 -3.83 -12.25
C PHE A 117 -23.47 -4.12 -13.61
N GLY A 118 -22.90 -5.32 -13.78
CA GLY A 118 -22.12 -5.66 -14.98
C GLY A 118 -20.66 -5.18 -14.93
N THR A 119 -19.94 -5.26 -16.06
CA THR A 119 -18.46 -5.12 -16.14
C THR A 119 -18.00 -3.84 -16.83
N GLY A 120 -18.66 -2.72 -16.64
CA GLY A 120 -18.25 -1.43 -17.22
C GLY A 120 -17.19 -0.69 -16.41
N ILE A 121 -16.53 0.30 -17.04
CA ILE A 121 -15.48 1.11 -16.41
C ILE A 121 -15.99 1.82 -15.14
N LEU A 122 -17.19 2.38 -15.15
CA LEU A 122 -17.76 3.09 -14.01
C LEU A 122 -18.02 2.14 -12.83
N ILE A 123 -18.26 0.85 -13.10
CA ILE A 123 -18.61 -0.14 -12.07
C ILE A 123 -17.46 -0.39 -11.10
N TYR A 124 -16.21 -0.39 -11.61
CA TYR A 124 -15.05 -0.48 -10.72
C TYR A 124 -14.55 0.91 -10.28
N ALA A 125 -14.69 1.94 -11.15
CA ALA A 125 -14.12 3.25 -10.90
C ALA A 125 -14.83 4.00 -9.77
N VAL A 126 -16.17 3.97 -9.73
CA VAL A 126 -16.95 4.67 -8.68
C VAL A 126 -16.60 4.16 -7.28
N PRO A 127 -16.60 2.85 -6.98
CA PRO A 127 -16.12 2.35 -5.70
C PRO A 127 -14.69 2.80 -5.36
N GLN A 128 -13.78 2.83 -6.34
CA GLN A 128 -12.40 3.27 -6.13
C GLN A 128 -12.30 4.78 -5.82
N ILE A 129 -13.10 5.62 -6.47
CA ILE A 129 -13.20 7.06 -6.15
C ILE A 129 -13.67 7.23 -4.69
N ILE A 130 -14.68 6.48 -4.27
CA ILE A 130 -15.20 6.52 -2.90
C ILE A 130 -14.11 6.09 -1.90
N LEU A 131 -13.44 4.97 -2.14
CA LEU A 131 -12.36 4.48 -1.28
C LEU A 131 -11.20 5.47 -1.20
N GLY A 132 -10.77 6.06 -2.33
CA GLY A 132 -9.72 7.08 -2.35
C GLY A 132 -10.12 8.36 -1.62
N THR A 133 -11.40 8.74 -1.65
CA THR A 133 -11.94 9.86 -0.87
C THR A 133 -11.98 9.52 0.62
N LEU A 134 -12.37 8.30 0.99
CA LEU A 134 -12.33 7.81 2.37
C LEU A 134 -10.89 7.76 2.92
N CYS A 135 -9.88 7.49 2.11
CA CYS A 135 -8.48 7.61 2.53
C CYS A 135 -8.15 9.03 3.00
N CYS A 136 -8.66 10.07 2.33
CA CYS A 136 -8.47 11.46 2.76
C CYS A 136 -9.17 11.74 4.10
N TYR A 137 -10.30 11.12 4.38
CA TYR A 137 -10.94 11.20 5.70
C TYR A 137 -10.15 10.43 6.76
N PHE A 138 -9.70 9.21 6.47
CA PHE A 138 -8.96 8.39 7.43
C PHE A 138 -7.64 9.04 7.83
N ILE A 139 -6.92 9.63 6.88
CA ILE A 139 -5.68 10.36 7.18
C ILE A 139 -5.94 11.60 8.04
N TYR A 140 -7.06 12.32 7.83
CA TYR A 140 -7.47 13.39 8.73
C TYR A 140 -7.65 12.87 10.16
N VAL A 141 -8.34 11.74 10.34
CA VAL A 141 -8.56 11.13 11.66
C VAL A 141 -7.21 10.75 12.29
N ILE A 142 -6.34 10.05 11.57
CA ILE A 142 -5.04 9.61 12.07
C ILE A 142 -4.17 10.81 12.47
N ALA A 143 -4.05 11.81 11.61
CA ALA A 143 -3.22 13.00 11.87
C ALA A 143 -3.77 13.88 13.00
N LYS A 144 -5.11 13.97 13.13
CA LYS A 144 -5.77 14.62 14.27
C LYS A 144 -5.43 13.92 15.59
N GLU A 145 -5.45 12.58 15.59
CA GLU A 145 -5.14 11.76 16.77
C GLU A 145 -3.64 11.80 17.14
N ALA A 146 -2.78 11.90 16.12
CA ALA A 146 -1.32 11.97 16.33
C ALA A 146 -0.83 13.36 16.74
N PHE A 147 -1.44 14.42 16.21
CA PHE A 147 -0.98 15.79 16.37
C PHE A 147 -2.12 16.78 16.65
N SER A 148 -2.88 17.20 15.61
CA SER A 148 -3.99 18.14 15.75
C SER A 148 -4.92 18.16 14.55
N SER A 149 -6.14 18.75 14.72
CA SER A 149 -7.10 18.92 13.63
C SER A 149 -6.55 19.75 12.47
N LYS A 150 -5.72 20.77 12.74
CA LYS A 150 -5.11 21.60 11.69
C LYS A 150 -4.16 20.79 10.81
N ILE A 151 -3.33 19.96 11.44
CA ILE A 151 -2.41 19.05 10.74
C ILE A 151 -3.21 18.00 9.97
N GLY A 152 -4.30 17.49 10.56
CA GLY A 152 -5.22 16.56 9.88
C GLY A 152 -5.84 17.15 8.62
N LEU A 153 -6.29 18.39 8.63
CA LEU A 153 -6.84 19.07 7.45
C LEU A 153 -5.79 19.22 6.36
N LEU A 154 -4.57 19.66 6.72
CA LEU A 154 -3.50 19.80 5.75
C LEU A 154 -3.06 18.46 5.16
N ALA A 155 -2.96 17.39 5.97
CA ALA A 155 -2.63 16.05 5.51
C ALA A 155 -3.69 15.50 4.55
N SER A 156 -4.98 15.70 4.88
CA SER A 156 -6.10 15.33 4.04
C SER A 156 -6.08 16.08 2.70
N PHE A 157 -5.77 17.37 2.71
CA PHE A 157 -5.62 18.17 1.50
C PHE A 157 -4.46 17.70 0.63
N LEU A 158 -3.27 17.51 1.20
CA LEU A 158 -2.11 17.00 0.45
C LEU A 158 -2.42 15.66 -0.23
N LEU A 159 -3.06 14.72 0.47
CA LEU A 159 -3.44 13.44 -0.13
C LEU A 159 -4.54 13.58 -1.18
N SER A 160 -5.47 14.52 -1.01
CA SER A 160 -6.58 14.73 -1.94
C SER A 160 -6.12 15.10 -3.35
N VAL A 161 -5.02 15.84 -3.42
CA VAL A 161 -4.42 16.32 -4.67
C VAL A 161 -3.09 15.66 -5.03
N TYR A 162 -2.68 14.57 -4.34
CA TYR A 162 -1.43 13.86 -4.62
C TYR A 162 -1.52 13.12 -5.97
N PRO A 163 -0.92 13.63 -7.07
CA PRO A 163 -1.24 13.18 -8.43
C PRO A 163 -0.98 11.70 -8.68
N PRO A 164 0.12 11.05 -8.19
CA PRO A 164 0.31 9.64 -8.43
C PRO A 164 -0.84 8.77 -7.87
N ILE A 165 -1.31 9.04 -6.64
CA ILE A 165 -2.41 8.29 -6.03
C ILE A 165 -3.76 8.61 -6.69
N VAL A 166 -3.98 9.87 -7.09
CA VAL A 166 -5.19 10.27 -7.82
C VAL A 166 -5.27 9.55 -9.16
N TRP A 167 -4.18 9.56 -9.92
CA TRP A 167 -4.10 8.89 -11.23
C TRP A 167 -4.28 7.38 -11.11
N TRP A 168 -3.75 6.77 -10.03
CA TRP A 168 -3.85 5.33 -9.79
C TRP A 168 -5.28 4.83 -9.57
N THR A 169 -6.18 5.73 -9.16
CA THR A 169 -7.60 5.41 -8.98
C THR A 169 -8.29 4.99 -10.31
N ALA A 170 -7.73 5.36 -11.47
CA ALA A 170 -8.26 4.99 -12.77
C ALA A 170 -7.93 3.55 -13.20
N TYR A 171 -7.01 2.86 -12.50
CA TYR A 171 -6.59 1.49 -12.84
C TYR A 171 -7.23 0.46 -11.92
N ILE A 172 -7.49 -0.74 -12.45
CA ILE A 172 -7.88 -1.90 -11.64
C ILE A 172 -6.63 -2.39 -10.89
N ARG A 173 -6.48 -1.92 -9.65
CA ARG A 173 -5.31 -2.20 -8.80
C ARG A 173 -5.71 -2.41 -7.35
N SER A 174 -5.14 -3.45 -6.74
CA SER A 174 -5.46 -3.83 -5.36
C SER A 174 -5.13 -2.75 -4.34
N GLU A 175 -4.21 -1.82 -4.63
CA GLU A 175 -3.87 -0.69 -3.78
C GLU A 175 -5.07 0.19 -3.45
N ASN A 176 -6.05 0.28 -4.36
CA ASN A 176 -7.26 1.08 -4.16
C ASN A 176 -8.14 0.56 -3.00
N LEU A 177 -8.09 -0.75 -2.70
CA LEU A 177 -8.75 -1.35 -1.54
C LEU A 177 -7.76 -1.56 -0.37
N PHE A 178 -6.50 -1.88 -0.66
CA PHE A 178 -5.48 -2.15 0.33
C PHE A 178 -5.21 -0.93 1.25
N ILE A 179 -5.00 0.26 0.65
CA ILE A 179 -4.65 1.47 1.41
C ILE A 179 -5.74 1.85 2.42
N PRO A 180 -7.05 1.95 2.06
CA PRO A 180 -8.08 2.25 3.05
C PRO A 180 -8.18 1.20 4.16
N LEU A 181 -8.00 -0.10 3.88
CA LEU A 181 -7.99 -1.14 4.90
C LEU A 181 -6.80 -1.01 5.85
N GLN A 182 -5.62 -0.71 5.32
CA GLN A 182 -4.43 -0.42 6.14
C GLN A 182 -4.63 0.81 7.02
N LEU A 183 -5.23 1.89 6.51
CA LEU A 183 -5.54 3.08 7.30
C LEU A 183 -6.56 2.78 8.41
N LEU A 184 -7.56 1.93 8.15
CA LEU A 184 -8.47 1.43 9.19
C LEU A 184 -7.73 0.63 10.25
N THR A 185 -6.81 -0.24 9.86
CA THR A 185 -5.93 -0.95 10.81
C THR A 185 -5.22 0.05 11.73
N ILE A 186 -4.61 1.10 11.17
CA ILE A 186 -3.89 2.12 11.94
C ILE A 186 -4.84 2.90 12.87
N ILE A 187 -6.05 3.25 12.43
CA ILE A 187 -7.06 3.92 13.26
C ILE A 187 -7.42 3.06 14.48
N PHE A 188 -7.66 1.76 14.27
CA PHE A 188 -7.99 0.87 15.38
C PHE A 188 -6.79 0.58 16.29
N LEU A 189 -5.57 0.51 15.75
CA LEU A 189 -4.34 0.44 16.57
C LEU A 189 -4.18 1.68 17.46
N ILE A 190 -4.38 2.88 16.92
CA ILE A 190 -4.33 4.13 17.69
C ILE A 190 -5.37 4.10 18.83
N ARG A 191 -6.59 3.67 18.52
CA ARG A 191 -7.65 3.56 19.53
C ARG A 191 -7.33 2.51 20.59
N ALA A 192 -6.78 1.36 20.19
CA ALA A 192 -6.33 0.32 21.10
C ALA A 192 -5.24 0.84 22.04
N VAL A 193 -4.23 1.54 21.52
CA VAL A 193 -3.15 2.13 22.33
C VAL A 193 -3.69 3.17 23.31
N LYS A 194 -4.57 4.08 22.87
CA LYS A 194 -5.20 5.08 23.74
C LYS A 194 -6.06 4.48 24.86
N LYS A 195 -6.63 3.31 24.63
CA LYS A 195 -7.48 2.58 25.58
C LYS A 195 -6.76 1.42 26.28
N ASN A 196 -5.43 1.48 26.36
CA ASN A 196 -4.62 0.45 27.01
C ASN A 196 -4.88 -0.97 26.47
N LEU A 197 -4.90 -1.14 25.14
CA LEU A 197 -5.14 -2.39 24.44
C LEU A 197 -6.51 -3.02 24.76
N ASP A 198 -7.58 -2.23 24.68
CA ASP A 198 -8.94 -2.76 24.81
C ASP A 198 -9.22 -3.81 23.72
N VAL A 199 -9.94 -4.86 24.09
CA VAL A 199 -10.17 -6.04 23.24
C VAL A 199 -10.84 -5.66 21.91
N LYS A 200 -11.87 -4.80 21.95
CA LYS A 200 -12.63 -4.42 20.76
C LYS A 200 -11.74 -3.78 19.67
N ASN A 201 -10.99 -2.73 20.03
CA ASN A 201 -10.16 -2.04 19.04
C ASN A 201 -8.96 -2.92 18.60
N THR A 202 -8.44 -3.75 19.51
CA THR A 202 -7.34 -4.67 19.21
C THR A 202 -7.78 -5.77 18.24
N VAL A 203 -8.94 -6.39 18.45
CA VAL A 203 -9.54 -7.36 17.52
C VAL A 203 -9.81 -6.71 16.15
N LEU A 204 -10.43 -5.52 16.12
CA LEU A 204 -10.70 -4.82 14.86
C LEU A 204 -9.41 -4.47 14.11
N SER A 205 -8.32 -4.12 14.83
CA SER A 205 -7.04 -3.86 14.15
C SER A 205 -6.46 -5.12 13.51
N GLY A 206 -6.52 -6.28 14.19
CA GLY A 206 -6.10 -7.57 13.62
C GLY A 206 -6.95 -7.99 12.41
N PHE A 207 -8.28 -7.82 12.51
CA PHE A 207 -9.22 -8.11 11.44
C PHE A 207 -8.95 -7.27 10.17
N PHE A 208 -8.86 -5.94 10.29
CA PHE A 208 -8.57 -5.08 9.14
C PHE A 208 -7.18 -5.31 8.57
N LEU A 209 -6.20 -5.69 9.41
CA LEU A 209 -4.88 -6.09 8.92
C LEU A 209 -4.97 -7.39 8.09
N ALA A 210 -5.78 -8.37 8.51
CA ALA A 210 -5.99 -9.60 7.74
C ALA A 210 -6.69 -9.30 6.41
N LEU A 211 -7.70 -8.43 6.39
CA LEU A 211 -8.30 -7.99 5.12
C LEU A 211 -7.29 -7.27 4.22
N SER A 212 -6.42 -6.43 4.80
CA SER A 212 -5.33 -5.81 4.04
C SER A 212 -4.38 -6.87 3.45
N PHE A 213 -4.04 -7.90 4.23
CA PHE A 213 -3.21 -9.02 3.77
C PHE A 213 -3.86 -9.80 2.62
N LEU A 214 -5.17 -10.03 2.69
CA LEU A 214 -5.94 -10.66 1.61
C LEU A 214 -6.08 -9.77 0.35
N CYS A 215 -5.64 -8.51 0.41
CA CYS A 215 -5.44 -7.66 -0.77
C CYS A 215 -3.99 -7.73 -1.30
N ARG A 216 -2.99 -7.75 -0.40
CA ARG A 216 -1.57 -7.77 -0.75
C ARG A 216 -0.72 -8.43 0.33
N ASN A 217 0.06 -9.43 -0.04
CA ASN A 217 0.94 -10.17 0.87
C ASN A 217 2.08 -9.31 1.45
N VAL A 218 2.31 -8.12 0.92
CA VAL A 218 3.39 -7.21 1.34
C VAL A 218 3.42 -6.91 2.83
N ILE A 219 2.31 -7.14 3.56
CA ILE A 219 2.23 -6.91 5.01
C ILE A 219 2.40 -8.18 5.86
N LEU A 220 2.86 -9.28 5.29
CA LEU A 220 3.03 -10.57 5.99
C LEU A 220 3.75 -10.45 7.33
N TYR A 221 4.81 -9.65 7.39
CA TYR A 221 5.63 -9.48 8.59
C TYR A 221 5.24 -8.25 9.44
N LEU A 222 4.28 -7.44 9.01
CA LEU A 222 3.83 -6.27 9.77
C LEU A 222 3.27 -6.62 11.17
N PRO A 223 2.57 -7.76 11.39
CA PRO A 223 2.16 -8.19 12.73
C PRO A 223 3.33 -8.25 13.73
N ILE A 224 4.52 -8.66 13.30
CA ILE A 224 5.71 -8.72 14.16
C ILE A 224 6.10 -7.32 14.63
N PHE A 225 6.12 -6.34 13.71
CA PHE A 225 6.43 -4.95 14.05
C PHE A 225 5.41 -4.35 15.03
N ILE A 226 4.12 -4.69 14.86
CA ILE A 226 3.05 -4.23 15.76
C ILE A 226 3.19 -4.88 17.13
N VAL A 227 3.51 -6.16 17.22
CA VAL A 227 3.77 -6.86 18.49
C VAL A 227 4.98 -6.25 19.20
N VAL A 228 6.09 -6.04 18.49
CA VAL A 228 7.27 -5.36 19.05
C VAL A 228 6.92 -3.97 19.56
N TYR A 229 6.14 -3.20 18.79
CA TYR A 229 5.65 -1.90 19.21
C TYR A 229 4.80 -2.00 20.50
N PHE A 230 3.87 -2.94 20.61
CA PHE A 230 3.09 -3.15 21.83
C PHE A 230 3.97 -3.51 23.04
N VAL A 231 4.98 -4.36 22.83
CA VAL A 231 5.95 -4.71 23.87
C VAL A 231 6.70 -3.46 24.36
N ILE A 232 7.22 -2.65 23.45
CA ILE A 232 7.95 -1.41 23.81
C ILE A 232 7.07 -0.47 24.66
N ILE A 233 5.80 -0.32 24.31
CA ILE A 233 4.89 0.61 25.01
C ILE A 233 4.38 0.06 26.33
N PHE A 234 4.00 -1.22 26.40
CA PHE A 234 3.21 -1.76 27.51
C PHE A 234 3.94 -2.75 28.42
N PHE A 235 5.15 -3.20 28.07
CA PHE A 235 5.87 -4.21 28.85
C PHE A 235 6.10 -3.81 30.32
N ARG A 236 6.41 -2.52 30.56
CA ARG A 236 6.68 -1.98 31.89
C ARG A 236 5.42 -1.57 32.66
N THR A 237 4.27 -1.43 31.99
CA THR A 237 3.06 -0.88 32.59
C THR A 237 2.07 -1.97 33.02
N ASN A 238 1.70 -2.91 32.13
CA ASN A 238 0.71 -3.93 32.41
C ASN A 238 0.92 -5.20 31.57
N LYS A 239 1.65 -6.16 32.10
CA LYS A 239 1.99 -7.42 31.43
C LYS A 239 0.75 -8.27 31.07
N LYS A 240 -0.29 -8.30 31.94
CA LYS A 240 -1.52 -9.05 31.63
C LYS A 240 -2.28 -8.46 30.44
N ARG A 241 -2.47 -7.14 30.41
CA ARG A 241 -3.13 -6.47 29.29
C ARG A 241 -2.32 -6.60 27.99
N LEU A 242 -0.99 -6.51 28.09
CA LEU A 242 -0.10 -6.73 26.95
C LEU A 242 -0.32 -8.13 26.37
N PHE A 243 -0.32 -9.18 27.20
CA PHE A 243 -0.55 -10.56 26.78
C PHE A 243 -1.91 -10.72 26.09
N TYR A 244 -3.01 -10.29 26.74
CA TYR A 244 -4.35 -10.37 26.15
C TYR A 244 -4.48 -9.53 24.87
N GLY A 245 -3.88 -8.34 24.82
CA GLY A 245 -3.88 -7.49 23.65
C GLY A 245 -3.14 -8.14 22.48
N ILE A 246 -1.94 -8.66 22.68
CA ILE A 246 -1.20 -9.38 21.62
C ILE A 246 -1.98 -10.60 21.16
N SER A 247 -2.50 -11.42 22.11
CA SER A 247 -3.29 -12.61 21.78
C SER A 247 -4.53 -12.25 20.97
N ALA A 248 -5.30 -11.25 21.38
CA ALA A 248 -6.50 -10.81 20.69
C ALA A 248 -6.19 -10.29 19.26
N PHE A 249 -5.11 -9.54 19.10
CA PHE A 249 -4.65 -9.05 17.82
C PHE A 249 -4.25 -10.19 16.86
N LEU A 250 -3.36 -11.09 17.33
CA LEU A 250 -2.86 -12.21 16.53
C LEU A 250 -3.95 -13.22 16.20
N LEU A 251 -4.79 -13.58 17.19
CA LEU A 251 -5.91 -14.49 16.96
C LEU A 251 -6.88 -13.91 15.92
N SER A 252 -7.24 -12.64 16.03
CA SER A 252 -8.11 -12.00 15.04
C SER A 252 -7.48 -11.99 13.66
N PHE A 253 -6.18 -11.68 13.54
CA PHE A 253 -5.46 -11.71 12.28
C PHE A 253 -5.45 -13.11 11.67
N TYR A 254 -4.95 -14.12 12.37
CA TYR A 254 -4.78 -15.46 11.81
C TYR A 254 -6.11 -16.20 11.59
N LEU A 255 -7.10 -16.06 12.49
CA LEU A 255 -8.41 -16.66 12.30
C LEU A 255 -9.12 -16.14 11.05
N SER A 256 -8.95 -14.85 10.75
CA SER A 256 -9.52 -14.25 9.53
C SER A 256 -8.88 -14.79 8.24
N LEU A 257 -7.69 -15.37 8.32
CA LEU A 257 -6.99 -15.94 7.16
C LEU A 257 -7.27 -17.44 6.97
N ILE A 258 -7.89 -18.13 7.94
CA ILE A 258 -8.19 -19.56 7.87
C ILE A 258 -8.99 -19.93 6.60
N PRO A 259 -10.06 -19.23 6.19
CA PRO A 259 -10.80 -19.59 4.99
C PRO A 259 -9.94 -19.62 3.72
N TRP A 260 -9.01 -18.66 3.59
CA TRP A 260 -8.07 -18.64 2.48
C TRP A 260 -7.03 -19.76 2.57
N GLY A 261 -6.47 -20.01 3.74
CA GLY A 261 -5.55 -21.13 3.98
C GLY A 261 -6.21 -22.49 3.73
N TYR A 262 -7.48 -22.67 4.12
CA TYR A 262 -8.24 -23.89 3.87
C TYR A 262 -8.50 -24.11 2.36
N ARG A 263 -8.89 -23.06 1.62
CA ARG A 263 -9.01 -23.13 0.16
C ARG A 263 -7.68 -23.55 -0.48
N ASN A 264 -6.56 -22.98 -0.02
CA ASN A 264 -5.24 -23.36 -0.55
C ASN A 264 -4.90 -24.81 -0.21
N TYR A 265 -5.24 -25.27 0.99
CA TYR A 265 -5.07 -26.68 1.37
C TYR A 265 -5.85 -27.61 0.44
N THR A 266 -7.10 -27.32 0.12
CA THR A 266 -7.92 -28.15 -0.79
C THR A 266 -7.39 -28.19 -2.23
N LEU A 267 -6.68 -27.15 -2.67
CA LEU A 267 -6.17 -27.10 -4.05
C LEU A 267 -4.72 -27.60 -4.18
N TYR A 268 -3.90 -27.42 -3.16
CA TYR A 268 -2.45 -27.64 -3.24
C TYR A 268 -1.94 -28.72 -2.27
N ASP A 269 -2.83 -29.36 -1.49
CA ASP A 269 -2.48 -30.33 -0.43
C ASP A 269 -1.50 -29.77 0.62
N LYS A 270 -1.43 -28.45 0.74
CA LYS A 270 -0.58 -27.73 1.69
C LYS A 270 -1.33 -26.53 2.24
N PHE A 271 -1.31 -26.40 3.58
CA PHE A 271 -1.89 -25.20 4.22
C PHE A 271 -0.88 -24.05 4.18
N PHE A 272 -1.24 -22.99 3.47
CA PHE A 272 -0.49 -21.73 3.45
C PHE A 272 -1.45 -20.55 3.24
N ILE A 273 -1.09 -19.40 3.78
CA ILE A 273 -1.90 -18.17 3.73
C ILE A 273 -1.39 -17.15 2.70
N THR A 274 -0.20 -17.34 2.17
CA THR A 274 0.42 -16.50 1.15
C THR A 274 -0.02 -16.91 -0.26
N THR A 275 0.61 -16.37 -1.28
CA THR A 275 0.51 -16.84 -2.67
C THR A 275 1.67 -17.78 -3.01
N VAL A 276 1.56 -18.51 -4.12
CA VAL A 276 2.58 -19.52 -4.50
C VAL A 276 3.89 -18.86 -4.97
N GLU A 277 3.81 -17.64 -5.53
CA GLU A 277 4.96 -16.98 -6.17
C GLU A 277 5.76 -16.04 -5.26
N ASP A 278 5.72 -16.22 -3.94
CA ASP A 278 6.41 -15.32 -3.00
C ASP A 278 7.93 -15.21 -3.23
N TRP A 279 8.55 -16.22 -3.89
CA TRP A 279 9.99 -16.23 -4.18
C TRP A 279 10.37 -15.56 -5.50
N ASP A 280 9.43 -15.31 -6.42
CA ASP A 280 9.74 -14.77 -7.74
C ASP A 280 10.34 -13.37 -7.68
N ALA A 281 9.67 -12.46 -6.97
CA ALA A 281 10.17 -11.10 -6.78
C ALA A 281 11.53 -11.09 -6.08
N PHE A 282 11.73 -11.99 -5.09
CA PHE A 282 12.98 -12.09 -4.38
C PHE A 282 14.10 -12.64 -5.30
N TYR A 283 13.82 -13.69 -6.07
CA TYR A 283 14.76 -14.32 -6.99
C TYR A 283 15.21 -13.36 -8.11
N MET A 284 14.27 -12.71 -8.77
CA MET A 284 14.55 -11.75 -9.83
C MET A 284 15.44 -10.61 -9.36
N CYS A 285 15.29 -10.18 -8.12
CA CYS A 285 16.01 -9.04 -7.56
C CYS A 285 17.26 -9.42 -6.75
N ASN A 286 17.48 -10.71 -6.40
CA ASN A 286 18.56 -11.15 -5.50
C ASN A 286 19.45 -12.20 -6.15
N ASN A 287 20.24 -11.77 -7.12
CA ASN A 287 21.22 -12.58 -7.83
C ASN A 287 22.49 -11.78 -8.16
N VAL A 288 23.50 -12.42 -8.70
CA VAL A 288 24.79 -11.77 -9.03
C VAL A 288 24.62 -10.70 -10.10
N LEU A 289 23.71 -10.89 -11.03
CA LEU A 289 23.46 -9.95 -12.14
C LEU A 289 22.81 -8.67 -11.60
N ALA A 290 21.76 -8.79 -10.76
CA ALA A 290 21.15 -7.66 -10.08
C ALA A 290 22.14 -6.87 -9.21
N ALA A 291 23.06 -7.58 -8.53
CA ALA A 291 24.08 -6.93 -7.70
C ALA A 291 25.10 -6.12 -8.50
N ASN A 292 25.41 -6.53 -9.72
CA ASN A 292 26.37 -5.86 -10.61
C ASN A 292 25.71 -4.81 -11.53
N ALA A 293 24.40 -4.80 -11.63
CA ALA A 293 23.67 -3.87 -12.50
C ALA A 293 23.87 -2.40 -12.08
N PRO A 294 23.96 -1.45 -13.02
CA PRO A 294 23.88 -0.03 -12.73
C PRO A 294 22.56 0.32 -12.03
N PHE A 295 22.58 1.35 -11.16
CA PHE A 295 21.42 1.75 -10.37
C PHE A 295 20.14 1.99 -11.19
N VAL A 296 20.29 2.58 -12.39
CA VAL A 296 19.17 2.87 -13.31
C VAL A 296 18.63 1.60 -13.99
N GLU A 297 19.49 0.61 -14.22
CA GLU A 297 19.12 -0.62 -14.91
C GLU A 297 18.50 -1.69 -14.00
N LEU A 298 18.64 -1.58 -12.66
CA LEU A 298 17.98 -2.46 -11.69
C LEU A 298 16.46 -2.55 -11.91
N PHE A 299 15.86 -1.53 -12.48
CA PHE A 299 14.41 -1.38 -12.70
C PHE A 299 13.94 -1.79 -14.10
N GLU A 300 14.81 -1.72 -15.11
CA GLU A 300 14.47 -2.09 -16.49
C GLU A 300 14.62 -3.59 -16.75
N GLN A 301 15.30 -4.33 -15.85
CA GLN A 301 15.78 -5.69 -16.11
C GLN A 301 14.83 -6.78 -15.65
N THR A 302 13.93 -6.49 -14.71
CA THR A 302 13.14 -7.51 -14.03
C THR A 302 12.00 -8.04 -14.90
N TYR A 303 11.48 -7.24 -15.83
CA TYR A 303 10.31 -7.56 -16.66
C TYR A 303 10.53 -7.38 -18.16
N SER A 304 11.76 -7.35 -18.65
CA SER A 304 11.98 -7.31 -20.09
C SER A 304 11.73 -8.69 -20.70
N PRO A 305 10.84 -8.82 -21.71
CA PRO A 305 10.68 -10.08 -22.45
C PRO A 305 11.98 -10.56 -23.11
N ASN A 306 12.95 -9.69 -23.25
CA ASN A 306 14.30 -9.99 -23.77
C ASN A 306 15.31 -10.29 -22.69
N ASN A 307 14.91 -10.82 -21.54
CA ASN A 307 15.71 -11.35 -20.42
C ASN A 307 17.25 -11.15 -20.60
N LYS A 308 17.68 -9.88 -20.68
CA LYS A 308 19.06 -9.47 -21.01
C LYS A 308 20.10 -10.06 -20.03
N TYR A 309 19.63 -10.64 -18.92
CA TYR A 309 20.45 -11.07 -17.80
C TYR A 309 20.34 -12.57 -17.50
N GLY A 310 19.64 -13.35 -18.35
CA GLY A 310 19.60 -14.80 -18.23
C GLY A 310 19.00 -15.34 -16.94
N VAL A 311 18.09 -14.58 -16.29
CA VAL A 311 17.36 -15.06 -15.11
C VAL A 311 16.22 -15.94 -15.60
N ASP A 312 16.33 -17.24 -15.37
CA ASP A 312 15.30 -18.19 -15.76
C ASP A 312 14.10 -18.10 -14.82
N ILE A 313 13.05 -17.41 -15.30
CA ILE A 313 11.79 -17.26 -14.56
C ILE A 313 10.91 -18.52 -14.59
N SER A 314 11.19 -19.47 -15.51
CA SER A 314 10.46 -20.75 -15.59
C SER A 314 10.92 -21.77 -14.55
N MET A 315 12.04 -21.48 -13.85
CA MET A 315 12.59 -22.33 -12.79
C MET A 315 11.54 -22.59 -11.68
N PRO A 316 11.43 -23.81 -11.16
CA PRO A 316 10.55 -24.14 -10.04
C PRO A 316 10.81 -23.28 -8.80
N THR A 317 9.76 -22.94 -8.06
CA THR A 317 9.81 -22.10 -6.85
C THR A 317 10.86 -22.59 -5.83
N THR A 318 10.98 -23.92 -5.67
CA THR A 318 11.97 -24.53 -4.76
C THR A 318 13.42 -24.28 -5.18
N GLU A 319 13.69 -24.20 -6.48
CA GLU A 319 15.02 -23.91 -7.02
C GLU A 319 15.32 -22.41 -6.93
N LYS A 320 14.33 -21.54 -7.21
CA LYS A 320 14.43 -20.10 -6.99
C LYS A 320 14.81 -19.79 -5.53
N GLU A 321 14.14 -20.43 -4.58
CA GLU A 321 14.46 -20.33 -3.14
C GLU A 321 15.92 -20.72 -2.82
N LYS A 322 16.37 -21.89 -3.33
CA LYS A 322 17.74 -22.38 -3.15
C LYS A 322 18.77 -21.42 -3.76
N ALA A 323 18.50 -20.91 -4.95
CA ALA A 323 19.38 -19.97 -5.64
C ALA A 323 19.53 -18.66 -4.85
N CYS A 324 18.43 -18.10 -4.35
CA CYS A 324 18.44 -16.90 -3.52
C CYS A 324 19.21 -17.09 -2.22
N LYS A 325 18.93 -18.16 -1.48
CA LYS A 325 19.63 -18.49 -0.23
C LYS A 325 21.12 -18.67 -0.47
N SER A 326 21.50 -19.34 -1.57
CA SER A 326 22.88 -19.52 -1.99
C SER A 326 23.57 -18.19 -2.31
N PHE A 327 22.88 -17.29 -3.05
CA PHE A 327 23.42 -15.97 -3.37
C PHE A 327 23.71 -15.16 -2.09
N VAL A 328 22.75 -15.06 -1.19
CA VAL A 328 22.90 -14.31 0.07
C VAL A 328 24.06 -14.90 0.91
N LYS A 329 24.15 -16.24 1.01
CA LYS A 329 25.20 -16.92 1.79
C LYS A 329 26.60 -16.76 1.17
N ARG A 330 26.70 -16.87 -0.16
CA ARG A 330 28.01 -16.81 -0.87
C ARG A 330 28.49 -15.39 -1.12
N HIS A 331 27.60 -14.42 -1.20
CA HIS A 331 27.91 -13.02 -1.54
C HIS A 331 27.28 -12.00 -0.56
N PRO A 332 27.51 -12.11 0.77
CA PRO A 332 26.81 -11.27 1.76
C PRO A 332 27.06 -9.77 1.54
N LEU A 333 28.29 -9.37 1.21
CA LEU A 333 28.61 -7.95 0.94
C LEU A 333 27.91 -7.41 -0.31
N LYS A 334 27.78 -8.23 -1.37
CA LYS A 334 27.02 -7.82 -2.56
C LYS A 334 25.54 -7.65 -2.22
N TYR A 335 24.98 -8.55 -1.42
CA TYR A 335 23.60 -8.45 -0.97
C TYR A 335 23.36 -7.19 -0.12
N VAL A 336 24.23 -6.90 0.84
CA VAL A 336 24.15 -5.67 1.66
C VAL A 336 24.24 -4.42 0.79
N LYS A 337 25.21 -4.37 -0.16
CA LYS A 337 25.30 -3.26 -1.12
C LYS A 337 24.02 -3.10 -1.94
N LEU A 338 23.39 -4.21 -2.33
CA LEU A 338 22.11 -4.21 -3.06
C LEU A 338 20.97 -3.66 -2.20
N CYS A 339 20.90 -4.03 -0.91
CA CYS A 339 19.92 -3.47 0.04
C CYS A 339 20.05 -1.95 0.18
N PHE A 340 21.28 -1.42 0.28
CA PHE A 340 21.51 0.03 0.31
C PHE A 340 21.07 0.71 -1.00
N LYS A 341 21.41 0.12 -2.16
CA LYS A 341 20.96 0.65 -3.46
C LYS A 341 19.43 0.75 -3.49
N ARG A 342 18.71 -0.28 -3.02
CA ARG A 342 17.25 -0.30 -2.97
C ARG A 342 16.66 0.70 -1.98
N PHE A 343 17.30 0.88 -0.82
CA PHE A 343 16.89 1.90 0.13
C PHE A 343 16.88 3.30 -0.53
N PHE A 344 17.95 3.68 -1.22
CA PHE A 344 17.99 4.96 -1.92
C PHE A 344 17.02 5.02 -3.09
N ALA A 345 16.82 3.92 -3.81
CA ALA A 345 15.81 3.84 -4.86
C ALA A 345 14.39 4.00 -4.32
N TYR A 346 14.07 3.34 -3.21
CA TYR A 346 12.76 3.43 -2.57
C TYR A 346 12.42 4.86 -2.15
N TRP A 347 13.38 5.62 -1.65
CA TRP A 347 13.18 7.00 -1.22
C TRP A 347 13.54 8.04 -2.31
N GLY A 348 14.12 7.62 -3.43
CA GLY A 348 14.49 8.50 -4.54
C GLY A 348 13.30 8.93 -5.41
N PRO A 349 13.50 9.89 -6.31
CA PRO A 349 12.54 10.18 -7.38
C PRO A 349 12.42 8.95 -8.30
N THR A 350 11.32 8.91 -9.10
CA THR A 350 11.09 7.78 -10.00
C THR A 350 12.27 7.58 -10.97
N THR A 351 12.65 6.30 -11.14
CA THR A 351 13.79 5.90 -11.97
C THR A 351 13.40 5.47 -13.38
N LYS A 352 12.14 5.09 -13.61
CA LYS A 352 11.61 4.78 -14.96
C LYS A 352 11.65 6.03 -15.80
N LYS A 353 11.92 5.90 -17.12
CA LYS A 353 11.95 7.03 -18.09
C LYS A 353 10.53 7.59 -18.32
N PRO A 354 9.99 8.46 -17.46
CA PRO A 354 8.69 9.06 -17.67
C PRO A 354 8.79 10.15 -18.76
N SER A 355 7.63 10.52 -19.34
CA SER A 355 7.56 11.74 -20.14
C SER A 355 8.05 12.94 -19.32
N PHE A 356 8.57 13.97 -19.99
CA PHE A 356 9.09 15.18 -19.33
C PHE A 356 8.10 15.77 -18.30
N ILE A 357 6.83 15.86 -18.68
CA ILE A 357 5.75 16.40 -17.82
C ILE A 357 5.59 15.53 -16.57
N LYS A 358 5.54 14.21 -16.71
CA LYS A 358 5.41 13.29 -15.57
C LYS A 358 6.61 13.41 -14.62
N LYS A 359 7.83 13.49 -15.17
CA LYS A 359 9.05 13.69 -14.40
C LYS A 359 9.04 15.02 -13.65
N ALA A 360 8.60 16.10 -14.28
CA ALA A 360 8.49 17.41 -13.65
C ALA A 360 7.49 17.41 -12.49
N ILE A 361 6.30 16.81 -12.66
CA ILE A 361 5.29 16.67 -11.62
C ILE A 361 5.83 15.84 -10.45
N ASP A 362 6.42 14.67 -10.71
CA ASP A 362 6.95 13.79 -9.66
C ASP A 362 8.09 14.49 -8.88
N THR A 363 8.97 15.22 -9.58
CA THR A 363 10.07 15.97 -8.94
C THR A 363 9.53 17.12 -8.08
N PHE A 364 8.55 17.87 -8.59
CA PHE A 364 7.93 18.96 -7.84
C PHE A 364 7.27 18.48 -6.54
N ILE A 365 6.50 17.39 -6.63
CA ILE A 365 5.87 16.78 -5.45
C ILE A 365 6.93 16.27 -4.48
N TYR A 366 7.99 15.64 -5.00
CA TYR A 366 9.07 15.14 -4.19
C TYR A 366 9.72 16.28 -3.39
N ILE A 367 10.02 17.40 -4.01
CA ILE A 367 10.63 18.58 -3.35
C ILE A 367 9.70 19.18 -2.30
N ILE A 368 8.39 19.22 -2.55
CA ILE A 368 7.44 19.83 -1.60
C ILE A 368 7.16 18.89 -0.42
N VAL A 369 6.90 17.61 -0.68
CA VAL A 369 6.36 16.70 0.33
C VAL A 369 7.47 16.08 1.18
N PHE A 370 8.54 15.58 0.57
CA PHE A 370 9.50 14.75 1.28
C PHE A 370 10.43 15.51 2.25
N PRO A 371 11.01 16.68 1.91
CA PRO A 371 11.81 17.43 2.88
C PRO A 371 11.02 17.83 4.13
N MET A 372 9.76 18.26 3.94
CA MET A 372 8.89 18.59 5.05
C MET A 372 8.43 17.36 5.85
N ALA A 373 8.31 16.20 5.21
CA ALA A 373 8.06 14.95 5.92
C ALA A 373 9.27 14.57 6.79
N PHE A 374 10.50 14.66 6.29
CA PHE A 374 11.72 14.43 7.07
C PHE A 374 11.84 15.42 8.23
N TRP A 375 11.56 16.70 8.01
CA TRP A 375 11.54 17.70 9.06
C TRP A 375 10.49 17.41 10.13
N GLY A 376 9.26 17.07 9.72
CA GLY A 376 8.18 16.65 10.63
C GLY A 376 8.50 15.38 11.40
N PHE A 377 9.13 14.42 10.75
CA PHE A 377 9.64 13.20 11.37
C PHE A 377 10.68 13.54 12.46
N TYR A 378 11.68 14.36 12.14
CA TYR A 378 12.68 14.83 13.10
C TYR A 378 12.02 15.57 14.27
N ARG A 379 11.14 16.51 14.01
CA ARG A 379 10.45 17.34 15.02
C ARG A 379 9.43 16.57 15.86
N SER A 380 8.98 15.41 15.43
CA SER A 380 8.04 14.57 16.19
C SER A 380 8.65 14.00 17.48
N LYS A 381 9.98 14.02 17.62
CA LYS A 381 10.76 13.55 18.77
C LYS A 381 10.39 12.13 19.21
N TRP A 382 10.05 11.27 18.26
CA TRP A 382 9.65 9.88 18.52
C TRP A 382 10.74 9.01 19.15
N TRP A 383 12.02 9.39 18.94
CA TRP A 383 13.22 8.65 19.41
C TRP A 383 13.60 8.94 20.88
N LEU A 384 12.95 9.88 21.57
CA LEU A 384 13.31 10.26 22.94
C LEU A 384 12.96 9.18 23.99
N GLY A 385 12.68 7.95 23.58
CA GLY A 385 12.45 6.81 24.45
C GLY A 385 11.15 6.90 25.27
N ALA A 386 10.88 5.87 26.08
CA ALA A 386 9.69 5.78 26.94
C ALA A 386 9.76 6.71 28.19
N GLY A 387 10.58 7.77 28.13
CA GLY A 387 10.70 8.83 29.14
C GLY A 387 9.81 10.03 28.89
N VAL A 388 10.12 11.13 29.56
CA VAL A 388 9.39 12.40 29.42
C VAL A 388 9.47 12.88 27.96
N GLY A 389 8.33 12.90 27.25
CA GLY A 389 8.23 13.37 25.86
C GLY A 389 7.97 12.31 24.79
N PHE A 390 7.96 11.01 25.13
CA PHE A 390 7.63 9.96 24.17
C PHE A 390 6.18 10.07 23.66
N LYS A 391 6.03 10.06 22.35
CA LYS A 391 4.71 10.13 21.68
C LYS A 391 4.39 8.80 21.00
N PRO A 392 3.52 7.96 21.61
CA PRO A 392 3.27 6.61 21.11
C PRO A 392 2.66 6.58 19.70
N ILE A 393 1.76 7.51 19.34
CA ILE A 393 1.10 7.49 18.05
C ILE A 393 2.05 7.83 16.90
N PRO A 394 2.84 8.92 16.92
CA PRO A 394 3.89 9.12 15.93
C PRO A 394 4.84 7.94 15.80
N ALA A 395 5.24 7.30 16.91
CA ALA A 395 6.09 6.11 16.88
C ALA A 395 5.45 4.93 16.14
N LEU A 396 4.13 4.71 16.30
CA LEU A 396 3.39 3.71 15.53
C LEU A 396 3.43 4.00 14.03
N LEU A 397 3.14 5.24 13.62
CA LEU A 397 3.16 5.62 12.20
C LEU A 397 4.55 5.42 11.58
N ILE A 398 5.59 5.75 12.33
CA ILE A 398 6.98 5.58 11.91
C ILE A 398 7.34 4.11 11.81
N SER A 399 6.89 3.25 12.74
CA SER A 399 7.16 1.81 12.67
C SER A 399 6.56 1.18 11.41
N VAL A 400 5.39 1.66 10.96
CA VAL A 400 4.80 1.23 9.68
C VAL A 400 5.64 1.71 8.49
N ILE A 401 6.10 2.97 8.48
CA ILE A 401 6.99 3.50 7.42
C ILE A 401 8.30 2.70 7.37
N LEU A 402 8.90 2.43 8.53
CA LEU A 402 10.14 1.64 8.63
C LEU A 402 9.94 0.22 8.14
N TYR A 403 8.80 -0.41 8.47
CA TYR A 403 8.47 -1.73 7.96
C TYR A 403 8.58 -1.80 6.43
N TYR A 404 7.88 -0.92 5.71
CA TYR A 404 7.92 -0.90 4.25
C TYR A 404 9.31 -0.56 3.70
N THR A 405 9.99 0.39 4.34
CA THR A 405 11.35 0.77 3.96
C THR A 405 12.31 -0.42 4.07
N ILE A 406 12.27 -1.14 5.19
CA ILE A 406 13.12 -2.32 5.43
C ILE A 406 12.74 -3.44 4.46
N LEU A 407 11.46 -3.76 4.34
CA LEU A 407 10.98 -4.83 3.47
C LEU A 407 11.44 -4.63 2.03
N HIS A 408 11.18 -3.46 1.46
CA HIS A 408 11.53 -3.18 0.07
C HIS A 408 13.04 -3.03 -0.13
N SER A 409 13.79 -2.61 0.87
CA SER A 409 15.26 -2.63 0.81
C SER A 409 15.81 -4.06 0.79
N LEU A 410 15.20 -4.99 1.52
CA LEU A 410 15.66 -6.38 1.61
C LEU A 410 15.18 -7.24 0.42
N VAL A 411 13.94 -7.05 -0.04
CA VAL A 411 13.32 -7.95 -1.01
C VAL A 411 13.46 -7.44 -2.45
N SER A 412 12.77 -6.37 -2.80
CA SER A 412 12.76 -5.83 -4.15
C SER A 412 12.25 -4.40 -4.21
N VAL A 413 12.74 -3.63 -5.18
CA VAL A 413 12.18 -2.34 -5.59
C VAL A 413 12.15 -2.33 -7.10
N ASP A 414 11.04 -2.76 -7.70
CA ASP A 414 10.85 -2.71 -9.15
C ASP A 414 10.26 -1.36 -9.59
N ASP A 415 9.14 -0.94 -8.98
CA ASP A 415 8.57 0.39 -9.15
C ASP A 415 8.46 1.12 -7.81
N ALA A 416 9.46 1.95 -7.52
CA ALA A 416 9.55 2.68 -6.25
C ALA A 416 8.31 3.53 -5.95
N LEU A 417 7.61 4.05 -6.97
CA LEU A 417 6.38 4.82 -6.78
C LEU A 417 5.25 3.95 -6.24
N ILE A 418 4.99 2.81 -6.88
CA ILE A 418 3.89 1.91 -6.51
C ILE A 418 4.13 1.34 -5.12
N TYR A 419 5.35 0.88 -4.83
CA TYR A 419 5.69 0.32 -3.52
C TYR A 419 5.65 1.33 -2.37
N ARG A 420 5.70 2.66 -2.67
CA ARG A 420 5.52 3.73 -1.68
C ARG A 420 4.06 4.10 -1.43
N TYR A 421 3.11 3.76 -2.31
CA TYR A 421 1.71 4.15 -2.13
C TYR A 421 1.14 3.80 -0.76
N PRO A 422 1.43 2.65 -0.15
CA PRO A 422 0.96 2.32 1.18
C PRO A 422 1.40 3.30 2.28
N ILE A 423 2.56 3.93 2.13
CA ILE A 423 3.10 4.87 3.14
C ILE A 423 2.89 6.34 2.79
N ILE A 424 2.55 6.68 1.55
CA ILE A 424 2.32 8.08 1.16
C ILE A 424 1.31 8.80 2.06
N PRO A 425 0.18 8.20 2.46
CA PRO A 425 -0.72 8.83 3.43
C PRO A 425 0.01 9.24 4.72
N LEU A 426 0.89 8.38 5.26
CA LEU A 426 1.66 8.66 6.48
C LEU A 426 2.73 9.72 6.24
N VAL A 427 3.39 9.70 5.07
CA VAL A 427 4.34 10.74 4.64
C VAL A 427 3.65 12.11 4.57
N CYS A 428 2.41 12.18 4.05
CA CYS A 428 1.61 13.40 4.04
C CYS A 428 1.30 13.92 5.46
N ILE A 429 1.11 13.03 6.45
CA ILE A 429 0.93 13.43 7.86
C ILE A 429 2.19 14.13 8.38
N PHE A 430 3.35 13.49 8.20
CA PHE A 430 4.61 14.07 8.67
C PHE A 430 4.99 15.33 7.91
N SER A 431 4.73 15.39 6.59
CA SER A 431 4.89 16.61 5.79
C SER A 431 4.05 17.77 6.34
N SER A 432 2.78 17.52 6.64
CA SER A 432 1.88 18.50 7.21
C SER A 432 2.32 18.99 8.59
N TYR A 433 2.84 18.08 9.41
CA TYR A 433 3.42 18.42 10.71
C TYR A 433 4.70 19.25 10.55
N GLY A 434 5.55 18.90 9.57
CA GLY A 434 6.76 19.66 9.24
C GLY A 434 6.46 21.10 8.83
N TYR A 435 5.50 21.30 7.93
CA TYR A 435 5.03 22.64 7.55
C TYR A 435 4.49 23.40 8.75
N TYR A 436 3.63 22.78 9.54
CA TYR A 436 3.08 23.42 10.73
C TYR A 436 4.15 23.84 11.74
N ALA A 437 5.13 22.98 11.99
CA ALA A 437 6.24 23.26 12.88
C ALA A 437 7.13 24.41 12.36
N TYR A 438 7.46 24.36 11.06
CA TYR A 438 8.27 25.39 10.40
C TYR A 438 7.62 26.79 10.50
N PHE A 439 6.36 26.92 10.10
CA PHE A 439 5.67 28.21 10.13
C PHE A 439 5.39 28.73 11.55
N THR A 440 5.19 27.84 12.52
CA THR A 440 5.04 28.26 13.93
C THR A 440 6.36 28.74 14.54
N GLU A 441 7.49 28.17 14.19
CA GLU A 441 8.81 28.62 14.61
C GLU A 441 9.19 29.95 13.94
N PHE A 442 9.03 30.04 12.63
CA PHE A 442 9.30 31.26 11.89
C PHE A 442 8.45 32.44 12.36
N GLY A 443 7.19 32.23 12.70
CA GLY A 443 6.31 33.23 13.24
C GLY A 443 6.67 33.66 14.68
N ARG A 444 7.39 32.85 15.46
CA ARG A 444 7.94 33.22 16.79
C ARG A 444 9.21 34.03 16.67
N ILE A 445 10.12 33.68 15.76
CA ILE A 445 11.36 34.42 15.51
C ILE A 445 11.04 35.84 15.07
N ASN A 446 10.09 36.04 14.17
CA ASN A 446 9.68 37.36 13.69
C ASN A 446 8.94 38.22 14.74
N LYS A 447 8.36 37.59 15.79
CA LYS A 447 7.68 38.33 16.87
C LYS A 447 8.62 38.75 18.03
N ASN A 448 9.75 38.06 18.19
CA ASN A 448 10.77 38.37 19.21
C ASN A 448 12.17 38.28 18.58
N PRO A 449 12.59 39.32 17.81
CA PRO A 449 13.92 39.35 17.20
C PRO A 449 15.07 39.50 18.18
N GLU A 450 14.77 39.84 19.45
CA GLU A 450 15.81 40.14 20.47
C GLU A 450 16.31 38.92 21.26
N ASN A 451 15.79 37.71 20.99
CA ASN A 451 16.16 36.46 21.71
C ASN A 451 16.88 35.42 20.82
N THR A 452 17.51 35.80 19.73
CA THR A 452 18.47 35.03 18.93
C THR A 452 19.85 35.65 19.10
#